data_d3921ca948b20386f7d1eabc8f3e1790
#
_entry.id   d3921ca948b20386f7d1eabc8f3e1790
#
_cell.length_a   1.000
_cell.length_b   1.000
_cell.length_c   1.000
_cell.angle_alpha   90.00
_cell.angle_beta   90.00
_cell.angle_gamma   90.00
#
_symmetry.space_group_name_H-M   'P 1'
#
loop_
_entity.id
_entity.type
_entity.pdbx_description
1 polymer ?
#
loop_
_entity_poly.entity_id
_entity_poly.type
_entity_poly.pdbx_seq_one_letter_code
_entity_poly.pdbx_strand_id
1 'polypeptide(L)'
;MRRLLLAVCGLALVAGCGRVPLAPLAAGDFRLYEAASTSSSQLVAVINPHSQIAESRLPLGALSPDGAHLYTVSSNTLQDIDPHSGQVVRSLRLPGSFNLPPATLGGIPGGLSQNGEWLVLQTSGAQASSHMLLISTAQLKVTNAIDLDGTFVFDAIDNTGTRLYLIEYTNITQGYYRVRVYEVGAGQLGPYTVIDKGGNGTPEPMTGVRLSGVFSPDGQWLYSVYARQGSGAFVHALNLTMPFAFCLDLPNSGSPADGFHWSLALTADGKHLYAANGAMGSVTQIDNLDGYNPSIVRTKQVGVPGATANALVQNVEAKELGANGAVLSHDGATLVTTGTTGLIWIDTATLSARSSQLTKWTVWSLLASPDGSRVYALNDAGAIAELSMPDGRMGSTFNPAVGSPIGLLRVEAG
;
A
#
# COMPACT_ATOMS: atom_id res chain seq x y z
N MET A 1 84.84 -30.29 3.47
CA MET A 1 83.76 -29.86 4.33
C MET A 1 83.01 -28.80 3.59
N ARG A 2 81.89 -29.14 3.00
CA ARG A 2 81.03 -28.20 2.24
C ARG A 2 79.87 -27.80 3.15
N ARG A 3 79.74 -26.51 3.45
CA ARG A 3 78.61 -25.92 4.20
C ARG A 3 77.48 -25.64 3.21
N LEU A 4 76.33 -26.28 3.40
CA LEU A 4 75.07 -26.00 2.73
C LEU A 4 74.42 -24.79 3.46
N LEU A 5 74.17 -23.71 2.71
CA LEU A 5 73.28 -22.62 3.15
C LEU A 5 71.84 -22.94 2.68
N LEU A 6 70.94 -23.11 3.61
CA LEU A 6 69.50 -23.15 3.33
C LEU A 6 68.95 -21.71 3.34
N ALA A 7 68.47 -21.26 2.18
CA ALA A 7 67.68 -20.05 2.03
C ALA A 7 66.21 -20.38 2.30
N VAL A 8 65.66 -19.82 3.35
CA VAL A 8 64.18 -19.90 3.63
C VAL A 8 63.52 -18.71 2.92
N CYS A 9 62.79 -19.00 1.82
CA CYS A 9 61.90 -18.05 1.18
C CYS A 9 60.57 -17.99 1.98
N GLY A 10 60.36 -16.90 2.74
CA GLY A 10 59.09 -16.61 3.36
C GLY A 10 58.08 -16.13 2.30
N LEU A 11 57.07 -16.93 1.96
CA LEU A 11 55.89 -16.46 1.19
C LEU A 11 54.99 -15.66 2.14
N ALA A 12 54.94 -14.35 1.96
CA ALA A 12 53.94 -13.48 2.58
C ALA A 12 52.62 -13.65 1.80
N LEU A 13 51.69 -14.42 2.34
CA LEU A 13 50.30 -14.47 1.87
C LEU A 13 49.61 -13.12 2.28
N VAL A 14 49.54 -12.20 1.32
CA VAL A 14 48.65 -11.04 1.44
C VAL A 14 47.23 -11.53 1.20
N ALA A 15 46.48 -11.78 2.29
CA ALA A 15 45.05 -12.01 2.23
C ALA A 15 44.36 -10.68 1.90
N GLY A 16 44.30 -10.34 0.63
CA GLY A 16 43.43 -9.29 0.14
C GLY A 16 41.98 -9.75 0.26
N CYS A 17 41.20 -9.18 1.21
CA CYS A 17 39.75 -9.28 1.21
C CYS A 17 39.18 -8.61 -0.04
N GLY A 18 39.36 -9.21 -1.19
CA GLY A 18 38.64 -8.85 -2.41
C GLY A 18 37.18 -9.26 -2.20
N ARG A 19 36.29 -8.27 -2.04
CA ARG A 19 34.84 -8.52 -2.20
C ARG A 19 34.67 -9.07 -3.63
N VAL A 20 34.38 -10.37 -3.73
CA VAL A 20 33.94 -10.94 -5.02
C VAL A 20 32.67 -10.21 -5.39
N PRO A 21 32.59 -9.56 -6.54
CA PRO A 21 31.36 -8.94 -7.01
C PRO A 21 30.29 -10.05 -7.06
N LEU A 22 29.22 -9.88 -6.29
CA LEU A 22 28.07 -10.78 -6.37
C LEU A 22 27.56 -10.73 -7.82
N ALA A 23 27.25 -11.90 -8.38
CA ALA A 23 26.67 -11.98 -9.72
C ALA A 23 25.37 -11.13 -9.77
N PRO A 24 25.10 -10.46 -10.90
CA PRO A 24 23.84 -9.75 -11.08
C PRO A 24 22.66 -10.66 -10.77
N LEU A 25 21.59 -10.08 -10.22
CA LEU A 25 20.36 -10.79 -9.98
C LEU A 25 19.77 -11.23 -11.33
N ALA A 26 19.45 -12.51 -11.51
CA ALA A 26 18.74 -12.97 -12.70
C ALA A 26 17.35 -12.30 -12.72
N ALA A 27 16.88 -11.86 -13.90
CA ALA A 27 15.55 -11.29 -14.05
C ALA A 27 14.51 -12.31 -13.59
N GLY A 28 13.53 -11.85 -12.78
CA GLY A 28 12.39 -12.67 -12.38
C GLY A 28 11.39 -12.77 -13.54
N ASP A 29 10.70 -13.91 -13.62
CA ASP A 29 9.57 -14.08 -14.55
C ASP A 29 8.29 -13.59 -13.87
N PHE A 30 8.10 -12.25 -13.90
CA PHE A 30 6.97 -11.57 -13.24
C PHE A 30 6.33 -10.57 -14.20
N ARG A 31 5.08 -10.22 -13.91
CA ARG A 31 4.36 -9.07 -14.52
C ARG A 31 4.08 -8.03 -13.46
N LEU A 32 4.25 -6.77 -13.82
CA LEU A 32 3.93 -5.62 -12.99
C LEU A 32 2.70 -4.91 -13.55
N TYR A 33 1.83 -4.47 -12.67
CA TYR A 33 0.72 -3.59 -13.00
C TYR A 33 1.00 -2.22 -12.41
N GLU A 34 1.16 -1.23 -13.28
CA GLU A 34 1.43 0.17 -12.90
C GLU A 34 0.25 1.04 -13.27
N ALA A 35 -0.32 1.75 -12.29
CA ALA A 35 -1.22 2.86 -12.56
C ALA A 35 -0.42 4.08 -12.95
N ALA A 36 -0.80 4.73 -14.05
CA ALA A 36 -0.15 5.93 -14.55
C ALA A 36 -1.13 6.91 -15.18
N SER A 37 -0.72 8.17 -15.27
CA SER A 37 -1.46 9.25 -15.92
C SER A 37 -0.74 9.71 -17.17
N THR A 38 -1.48 9.83 -18.26
CA THR A 38 -1.02 10.44 -19.52
C THR A 38 -1.68 11.81 -19.69
N SER A 39 -1.33 12.53 -20.74
CA SER A 39 -2.00 13.80 -21.07
C SER A 39 -3.50 13.68 -21.38
N SER A 40 -3.99 12.48 -21.69
CA SER A 40 -5.38 12.26 -22.12
C SER A 40 -6.19 11.32 -21.22
N SER A 41 -5.54 10.50 -20.41
CA SER A 41 -6.22 9.48 -19.61
C SER A 41 -5.35 8.94 -18.49
N GLN A 42 -5.99 8.29 -17.53
CA GLN A 42 -5.34 7.42 -16.57
C GLN A 42 -5.48 5.97 -17.02
N LEU A 43 -4.48 5.16 -16.78
CA LEU A 43 -4.40 3.79 -17.26
C LEU A 43 -3.69 2.85 -16.27
N VAL A 44 -3.85 1.55 -16.52
CA VAL A 44 -3.01 0.49 -15.94
C VAL A 44 -2.13 -0.05 -17.06
N ALA A 45 -0.82 0.00 -16.90
CA ALA A 45 0.11 -0.69 -17.78
C ALA A 45 0.47 -2.06 -17.22
N VAL A 46 0.45 -3.06 -18.07
CA VAL A 46 1.01 -4.38 -17.79
C VAL A 46 2.43 -4.41 -18.32
N ILE A 47 3.39 -4.57 -17.44
CA ILE A 47 4.82 -4.41 -17.73
C ILE A 47 5.51 -5.76 -17.49
N ASN A 48 6.35 -6.13 -18.45
CA ASN A 48 7.23 -7.29 -18.31
C ASN A 48 8.64 -6.79 -17.91
N PRO A 49 9.11 -7.08 -16.70
CA PRO A 49 10.42 -6.64 -16.22
C PRO A 49 11.60 -7.25 -17.01
N HIS A 50 11.41 -8.44 -17.60
CA HIS A 50 12.44 -9.10 -18.38
C HIS A 50 12.70 -8.37 -19.71
N SER A 51 11.64 -8.06 -20.46
CA SER A 51 11.72 -7.27 -21.69
C SER A 51 11.79 -5.76 -21.44
N GLN A 52 11.46 -5.30 -20.21
CA GLN A 52 11.47 -3.90 -19.76
C GLN A 52 10.48 -2.99 -20.51
N ILE A 53 9.41 -3.55 -21.06
CA ILE A 53 8.40 -2.83 -21.82
C ILE A 53 7.00 -3.01 -21.24
N ALA A 54 6.12 -2.06 -21.51
CA ALA A 54 4.69 -2.21 -21.31
C ALA A 54 4.09 -3.07 -22.44
N GLU A 55 3.61 -4.27 -22.10
CA GLU A 55 2.99 -5.22 -23.03
C GLU A 55 1.57 -4.79 -23.41
N SER A 56 0.84 -4.20 -22.46
CA SER A 56 -0.50 -3.67 -22.69
C SER A 56 -0.79 -2.42 -21.86
N ARG A 57 -1.81 -1.68 -22.27
CA ARG A 57 -2.36 -0.51 -21.58
C ARG A 57 -3.87 -0.67 -21.47
N LEU A 58 -4.38 -0.69 -20.25
CA LEU A 58 -5.78 -0.89 -19.92
C LEU A 58 -6.35 0.39 -19.29
N PRO A 59 -7.66 0.63 -19.31
CA PRO A 59 -8.23 1.73 -18.54
C PRO A 59 -7.91 1.60 -17.05
N LEU A 60 -7.77 2.73 -16.34
CA LEU A 60 -7.59 2.69 -14.88
C LEU A 60 -8.81 2.07 -14.22
N GLY A 61 -8.59 1.15 -13.28
CA GLY A 61 -9.65 0.39 -12.62
C GLY A 61 -9.19 -0.27 -11.33
N ALA A 62 -10.13 -0.93 -10.65
CA ALA A 62 -9.88 -1.75 -9.48
C ALA A 62 -9.53 -3.18 -9.90
N LEU A 63 -8.31 -3.61 -9.60
CA LEU A 63 -7.84 -4.97 -9.89
C LEU A 63 -8.34 -5.92 -8.80
N SER A 64 -8.92 -7.07 -9.19
CA SER A 64 -9.35 -8.09 -8.24
C SER A 64 -8.18 -8.70 -7.45
N PRO A 65 -8.41 -9.20 -6.23
CA PRO A 65 -7.35 -9.78 -5.41
C PRO A 65 -6.62 -10.96 -6.05
N ASP A 66 -7.31 -11.73 -6.91
CA ASP A 66 -6.73 -12.84 -7.68
C ASP A 66 -6.01 -12.41 -8.96
N GLY A 67 -6.18 -11.13 -9.38
CA GLY A 67 -5.61 -10.59 -10.62
C GLY A 67 -6.36 -10.99 -11.88
N ALA A 68 -7.46 -11.73 -11.78
CA ALA A 68 -8.20 -12.22 -12.94
C ALA A 68 -9.16 -11.19 -13.56
N HIS A 69 -9.48 -10.12 -12.85
CA HIS A 69 -10.46 -9.12 -13.24
C HIS A 69 -9.97 -7.70 -13.00
N LEU A 70 -10.20 -6.81 -13.95
CA LEU A 70 -10.03 -5.37 -13.81
C LEU A 70 -11.38 -4.68 -14.01
N TYR A 71 -11.92 -4.11 -12.94
CA TYR A 71 -13.19 -3.39 -12.99
C TYR A 71 -12.96 -1.92 -13.30
N THR A 72 -13.58 -1.42 -14.37
CA THR A 72 -13.47 -0.02 -14.77
C THR A 72 -14.85 0.56 -15.04
N VAL A 73 -15.00 1.87 -14.87
CA VAL A 73 -16.25 2.58 -15.17
C VAL A 73 -16.00 3.64 -16.23
N SER A 74 -16.77 3.59 -17.31
CA SER A 74 -16.74 4.58 -18.37
C SER A 74 -18.14 4.79 -18.96
N SER A 75 -18.54 6.03 -19.17
CA SER A 75 -19.81 6.38 -19.80
C SER A 75 -21.02 5.65 -19.21
N ASN A 76 -21.12 5.61 -17.88
CA ASN A 76 -22.17 4.91 -17.13
C ASN A 76 -22.21 3.38 -17.41
N THR A 77 -21.08 2.80 -17.68
CA THR A 77 -20.95 1.36 -17.88
C THR A 77 -19.79 0.85 -17.04
N LEU A 78 -20.08 -0.12 -16.17
CA LEU A 78 -19.08 -0.92 -15.50
C LEU A 78 -18.63 -2.02 -16.47
N GLN A 79 -17.35 -2.15 -16.66
CA GLN A 79 -16.72 -3.20 -17.46
C GLN A 79 -15.85 -4.08 -16.56
N ASP A 80 -15.95 -5.37 -16.79
CA ASP A 80 -15.07 -6.41 -16.27
C ASP A 80 -14.12 -6.80 -17.40
N ILE A 81 -12.85 -6.51 -17.23
CA ILE A 81 -11.79 -6.72 -18.23
C ILE A 81 -10.87 -7.84 -17.72
N ASP A 82 -10.55 -8.79 -18.57
CA ASP A 82 -9.43 -9.71 -18.34
C ASP A 82 -8.11 -8.93 -18.50
N PRO A 83 -7.34 -8.71 -17.42
CA PRO A 83 -6.14 -7.89 -17.50
C PRO A 83 -5.01 -8.51 -18.30
N HIS A 84 -5.03 -9.82 -18.56
CA HIS A 84 -4.00 -10.51 -19.36
C HIS A 84 -4.24 -10.34 -20.86
N SER A 85 -5.49 -10.46 -21.31
CA SER A 85 -5.85 -10.32 -22.72
C SER A 85 -6.29 -8.90 -23.09
N GLY A 86 -6.65 -8.07 -22.12
CA GLY A 86 -7.26 -6.76 -22.33
C GLY A 86 -8.70 -6.81 -22.85
N GLN A 87 -9.32 -7.99 -22.89
CA GLN A 87 -10.66 -8.16 -23.43
C GLN A 87 -11.72 -7.82 -22.37
N VAL A 88 -12.76 -7.11 -22.79
CA VAL A 88 -13.97 -6.93 -21.99
C VAL A 88 -14.71 -8.27 -21.91
N VAL A 89 -14.76 -8.87 -20.74
CA VAL A 89 -15.42 -10.15 -20.48
C VAL A 89 -16.92 -9.93 -20.30
N ARG A 90 -17.30 -8.91 -19.54
CA ARG A 90 -18.68 -8.58 -19.20
C ARG A 90 -18.86 -7.08 -19.06
N SER A 91 -20.08 -6.61 -19.22
CA SER A 91 -20.45 -5.20 -19.03
C SER A 91 -21.80 -5.07 -18.33
N LEU A 92 -21.92 -4.04 -17.49
CA LEU A 92 -23.16 -3.70 -16.80
C LEU A 92 -23.48 -2.21 -17.02
N ARG A 93 -24.65 -1.91 -17.57
CA ARG A 93 -25.16 -0.54 -17.68
C ARG A 93 -25.58 -0.05 -16.30
N LEU A 94 -25.04 1.08 -15.87
CA LEU A 94 -25.35 1.72 -14.60
C LEU A 94 -26.55 2.68 -14.73
N PRO A 95 -27.35 2.88 -13.66
CA PRO A 95 -28.52 3.76 -13.68
C PRO A 95 -28.17 5.24 -13.69
N GLY A 96 -26.90 5.59 -13.50
CA GLY A 96 -26.42 6.97 -13.44
C GLY A 96 -24.90 7.05 -13.51
N SER A 97 -24.38 8.22 -13.17
CA SER A 97 -22.93 8.47 -13.14
C SER A 97 -22.35 8.03 -11.80
N PHE A 98 -21.73 6.87 -11.81
CA PHE A 98 -21.01 6.30 -10.67
C PHE A 98 -19.55 6.11 -11.02
N ASN A 99 -18.69 6.04 -10.00
CA ASN A 99 -17.25 5.85 -10.12
C ASN A 99 -16.77 4.86 -9.07
N LEU A 100 -15.61 4.28 -9.32
CA LEU A 100 -14.88 3.53 -8.31
C LEU A 100 -14.44 4.50 -7.19
N PRO A 101 -14.64 4.15 -5.90
CA PRO A 101 -14.11 4.96 -4.80
C PRO A 101 -12.57 4.90 -4.78
N PRO A 102 -11.90 5.97 -4.36
CA PRO A 102 -10.44 5.94 -4.23
C PRO A 102 -10.03 5.05 -3.05
N ALA A 103 -9.08 4.15 -3.28
CA ALA A 103 -8.46 3.33 -2.23
C ALA A 103 -7.33 4.08 -1.51
N THR A 104 -6.66 5.02 -2.19
CA THR A 104 -5.55 5.80 -1.65
C THR A 104 -5.74 7.28 -1.98
N LEU A 105 -5.01 8.14 -1.27
CA LEU A 105 -4.99 9.57 -1.56
C LEU A 105 -4.45 9.87 -2.96
N GLY A 106 -3.56 9.02 -3.49
CA GLY A 106 -3.03 9.11 -4.86
C GLY A 106 -4.00 8.73 -5.98
N GLY A 107 -5.27 8.40 -5.65
CA GLY A 107 -6.32 8.16 -6.64
C GLY A 107 -6.33 6.75 -7.23
N ILE A 108 -5.63 5.78 -6.62
CA ILE A 108 -5.77 4.36 -7.00
C ILE A 108 -7.21 3.94 -6.73
N PRO A 109 -7.94 3.38 -7.74
CA PRO A 109 -9.29 2.91 -7.56
C PRO A 109 -9.40 1.73 -6.59
N GLY A 110 -10.48 1.71 -5.82
CA GLY A 110 -10.82 0.66 -4.88
C GLY A 110 -12.29 0.23 -5.01
N GLY A 111 -12.91 -0.11 -3.88
CA GLY A 111 -14.32 -0.49 -3.81
C GLY A 111 -14.56 -1.98 -3.70
N LEU A 112 -13.55 -2.82 -3.89
CA LEU A 112 -13.65 -4.27 -3.76
C LEU A 112 -13.60 -4.72 -2.29
N SER A 113 -14.36 -5.79 -1.98
CA SER A 113 -14.12 -6.58 -0.77
C SER A 113 -12.76 -7.30 -0.86
N GLN A 114 -12.22 -7.73 0.29
CA GLN A 114 -10.93 -8.41 0.34
C GLN A 114 -10.91 -9.70 -0.50
N ASN A 115 -12.03 -10.44 -0.55
CA ASN A 115 -12.17 -11.65 -1.39
C ASN A 115 -12.58 -11.35 -2.85
N GLY A 116 -12.82 -10.08 -3.20
CA GLY A 116 -13.19 -9.66 -4.55
C GLY A 116 -14.63 -9.97 -5.00
N GLU A 117 -15.48 -10.54 -4.13
CA GLU A 117 -16.85 -10.94 -4.47
C GLU A 117 -17.84 -9.78 -4.57
N TRP A 118 -17.49 -8.65 -3.96
CA TRP A 118 -18.33 -7.45 -3.89
C TRP A 118 -17.57 -6.23 -4.37
N LEU A 119 -18.27 -5.38 -5.11
CA LEU A 119 -17.76 -4.10 -5.58
C LEU A 119 -18.75 -3.00 -5.22
N VAL A 120 -18.24 -1.91 -4.66
CA VAL A 120 -19.02 -0.70 -4.39
C VAL A 120 -18.64 0.39 -5.38
N LEU A 121 -19.62 1.01 -5.99
CA LEU A 121 -19.47 2.23 -6.76
C LEU A 121 -20.15 3.37 -6.02
N GLN A 122 -19.65 4.60 -6.19
CA GLN A 122 -20.23 5.79 -5.57
C GLN A 122 -20.32 6.97 -6.53
N THR A 123 -21.23 7.89 -6.27
CA THR A 123 -21.26 9.18 -6.98
C THR A 123 -20.10 10.05 -6.50
N SER A 124 -19.60 10.92 -7.39
CA SER A 124 -18.50 11.84 -7.07
C SER A 124 -19.00 13.10 -6.38
N GLY A 125 -18.12 13.64 -5.52
CA GLY A 125 -18.26 14.96 -4.91
C GLY A 125 -18.96 14.96 -3.56
N ALA A 126 -18.72 16.05 -2.79
CA ALA A 126 -19.40 16.33 -1.54
C ALA A 126 -20.79 16.87 -1.87
N GLN A 127 -21.82 16.10 -1.62
CA GLN A 127 -23.21 16.45 -1.87
C GLN A 127 -24.03 16.36 -0.58
N ALA A 128 -25.20 16.98 -0.59
CA ALA A 128 -26.17 16.87 0.51
C ALA A 128 -26.72 15.42 0.66
N SER A 129 -26.56 14.60 -0.38
CA SER A 129 -26.89 13.19 -0.40
C SER A 129 -25.79 12.38 -1.07
N SER A 130 -25.60 11.15 -0.66
CA SER A 130 -24.62 10.22 -1.20
C SER A 130 -25.30 8.98 -1.76
N HIS A 131 -24.90 8.59 -2.98
CA HIS A 131 -25.50 7.45 -3.67
C HIS A 131 -24.41 6.42 -3.95
N MET A 132 -24.71 5.16 -3.64
CA MET A 132 -23.80 4.03 -3.85
C MET A 132 -24.53 2.87 -4.50
N LEU A 133 -23.80 2.04 -5.22
CA LEU A 133 -24.27 0.76 -5.75
C LEU A 133 -23.43 -0.36 -5.18
N LEU A 134 -24.07 -1.35 -4.62
CA LEU A 134 -23.45 -2.62 -4.27
C LEU A 134 -23.64 -3.60 -5.42
N ILE A 135 -22.55 -4.20 -5.86
CA ILE A 135 -22.50 -5.06 -7.06
C ILE A 135 -21.90 -6.41 -6.65
N SER A 136 -22.59 -7.49 -6.99
CA SER A 136 -21.98 -8.83 -6.99
C SER A 136 -21.08 -8.96 -8.21
N THR A 137 -19.78 -9.18 -7.99
CA THR A 137 -18.80 -9.33 -9.07
C THR A 137 -18.99 -10.64 -9.82
N ALA A 138 -19.38 -11.72 -9.12
CA ALA A 138 -19.65 -13.02 -9.73
C ALA A 138 -20.77 -12.94 -10.78
N GLN A 139 -21.83 -12.16 -10.52
CA GLN A 139 -22.97 -11.98 -11.44
C GLN A 139 -22.83 -10.73 -12.33
N LEU A 140 -21.92 -9.83 -12.01
CA LEU A 140 -21.82 -8.47 -12.54
C LEU A 140 -23.18 -7.76 -12.52
N LYS A 141 -23.81 -7.71 -11.35
CA LYS A 141 -25.19 -7.20 -11.17
C LYS A 141 -25.28 -6.32 -9.94
N VAL A 142 -26.02 -5.21 -10.05
CA VAL A 142 -26.41 -4.40 -8.90
C VAL A 142 -27.35 -5.22 -8.01
N THR A 143 -26.95 -5.41 -6.76
CA THR A 143 -27.75 -6.07 -5.72
C THR A 143 -28.50 -5.06 -4.86
N ASN A 144 -27.89 -3.92 -4.57
CA ASN A 144 -28.48 -2.86 -3.77
C ASN A 144 -28.13 -1.48 -4.34
N ALA A 145 -29.09 -0.58 -4.35
CA ALA A 145 -28.89 0.85 -4.48
C ALA A 145 -29.04 1.48 -3.09
N ILE A 146 -28.11 2.33 -2.72
CA ILE A 146 -28.01 2.93 -1.39
C ILE A 146 -28.05 4.42 -1.53
N ASP A 147 -29.04 5.04 -0.90
CA ASP A 147 -29.25 6.48 -0.89
C ASP A 147 -29.20 6.96 0.57
N LEU A 148 -28.32 7.91 0.86
CA LEU A 148 -28.08 8.44 2.21
C LEU A 148 -28.13 9.96 2.20
N ASP A 149 -28.85 10.52 3.14
CA ASP A 149 -28.83 11.96 3.43
C ASP A 149 -27.52 12.32 4.15
N GLY A 150 -26.75 13.21 3.58
CA GLY A 150 -25.43 13.62 4.10
C GLY A 150 -24.28 13.22 3.17
N THR A 151 -23.08 13.58 3.59
CA THR A 151 -21.84 13.31 2.85
C THR A 151 -21.18 12.05 3.37
N PHE A 152 -21.32 10.98 2.63
CA PHE A 152 -20.70 9.68 2.90
C PHE A 152 -19.72 9.30 1.80
N VAL A 153 -18.62 8.67 2.21
CA VAL A 153 -17.62 8.09 1.31
C VAL A 153 -17.41 6.63 1.72
N PHE A 154 -17.27 5.77 0.73
CA PHE A 154 -16.94 4.36 0.96
C PHE A 154 -15.59 4.21 1.64
N ASP A 155 -15.51 3.36 2.66
CA ASP A 155 -14.28 2.97 3.36
C ASP A 155 -13.95 1.50 3.13
N ALA A 156 -14.88 0.60 3.49
CA ALA A 156 -14.70 -0.84 3.33
C ALA A 156 -16.03 -1.58 3.19
N ILE A 157 -15.96 -2.85 2.76
CA ILE A 157 -17.06 -3.80 2.76
C ILE A 157 -16.55 -5.15 3.28
N ASP A 158 -17.36 -5.84 4.07
CA ASP A 158 -17.05 -7.18 4.52
C ASP A 158 -17.11 -8.22 3.38
N ASN A 159 -16.46 -9.36 3.56
CA ASN A 159 -16.40 -10.42 2.55
C ASN A 159 -17.77 -11.07 2.25
N THR A 160 -18.77 -10.86 3.10
CA THR A 160 -20.13 -11.38 2.89
C THR A 160 -21.05 -10.42 2.16
N GLY A 161 -20.63 -9.17 1.96
CA GLY A 161 -21.43 -8.12 1.34
C GLY A 161 -22.61 -7.67 2.22
N THR A 162 -22.56 -7.94 3.52
CA THR A 162 -23.66 -7.63 4.45
C THR A 162 -23.48 -6.29 5.14
N ARG A 163 -22.25 -5.79 5.24
CA ARG A 163 -21.92 -4.51 5.90
C ARG A 163 -20.99 -3.66 5.07
N LEU A 164 -21.40 -2.42 4.82
CA LEU A 164 -20.53 -1.38 4.30
C LEU A 164 -20.10 -0.47 5.44
N TYR A 165 -18.81 -0.17 5.48
CA TYR A 165 -18.24 0.83 6.36
C TYR A 165 -18.07 2.11 5.57
N LEU A 166 -18.61 3.20 6.12
CA LEU A 166 -18.73 4.48 5.45
C LEU A 166 -18.14 5.58 6.32
N ILE A 167 -17.38 6.48 5.72
CA ILE A 167 -16.92 7.71 6.33
C ILE A 167 -18.04 8.76 6.18
N GLU A 168 -18.68 9.14 7.28
CA GLU A 168 -19.65 10.23 7.35
C GLU A 168 -18.94 11.52 7.72
N TYR A 169 -18.85 12.49 6.81
CA TYR A 169 -18.31 13.80 7.12
C TYR A 169 -19.33 14.63 7.91
N THR A 170 -19.01 14.91 9.17
CA THR A 170 -19.84 15.78 10.03
C THR A 170 -19.51 17.25 9.85
N ASN A 171 -18.29 17.57 9.42
CA ASN A 171 -17.86 18.90 9.01
C ASN A 171 -16.75 18.77 7.96
N ILE A 172 -17.10 18.97 6.69
CA ILE A 172 -16.16 18.85 5.56
C ILE A 172 -15.04 19.90 5.64
N THR A 173 -15.37 21.14 6.01
CA THR A 173 -14.41 22.26 6.06
C THR A 173 -13.31 22.00 7.09
N GLN A 174 -13.63 21.36 8.19
CA GLN A 174 -12.69 21.00 9.26
C GLN A 174 -12.14 19.58 9.10
N GLY A 175 -12.62 18.82 8.13
CA GLY A 175 -12.22 17.42 7.92
C GLY A 175 -12.68 16.49 9.05
N TYR A 176 -13.74 16.85 9.79
CA TYR A 176 -14.28 15.99 10.83
C TYR A 176 -15.19 14.94 10.25
N TYR A 177 -14.95 13.69 10.63
CA TYR A 177 -15.74 12.54 10.20
C TYR A 177 -15.89 11.51 11.31
N ARG A 178 -16.77 10.56 11.06
CA ARG A 178 -16.92 9.33 11.86
C ARG A 178 -17.18 8.15 10.93
N VAL A 179 -16.85 6.94 11.39
CA VAL A 179 -17.11 5.72 10.64
C VAL A 179 -18.49 5.21 11.02
N ARG A 180 -19.31 4.92 10.01
CA ARG A 180 -20.67 4.38 10.15
C ARG A 180 -20.76 3.02 9.47
N VAL A 181 -21.70 2.21 9.91
CA VAL A 181 -22.00 0.92 9.28
C VAL A 181 -23.36 1.02 8.60
N TYR A 182 -23.42 0.61 7.36
CA TYR A 182 -24.66 0.38 6.63
C TYR A 182 -24.93 -1.12 6.60
N GLU A 183 -26.06 -1.53 7.17
CA GLU A 183 -26.52 -2.92 7.22
C GLU A 183 -27.32 -3.22 5.94
N VAL A 184 -26.72 -3.94 4.99
CA VAL A 184 -27.28 -4.18 3.66
C VAL A 184 -28.63 -4.90 3.73
N GLY A 185 -28.76 -5.91 4.57
CA GLY A 185 -30.00 -6.66 4.74
C GLY A 185 -31.14 -5.85 5.37
N ALA A 186 -30.81 -4.85 6.20
CA ALA A 186 -31.79 -3.94 6.79
C ALA A 186 -32.07 -2.71 5.91
N GLY A 187 -31.23 -2.44 4.92
CA GLY A 187 -31.36 -1.31 4.03
C GLY A 187 -31.16 0.06 4.70
N GLN A 188 -30.37 0.13 5.77
CA GLN A 188 -30.22 1.36 6.55
C GLN A 188 -28.88 1.46 7.28
N LEU A 189 -28.52 2.67 7.68
CA LEU A 189 -27.39 2.88 8.60
C LEU A 189 -27.70 2.26 9.96
N GLY A 190 -26.73 1.54 10.51
CA GLY A 190 -26.76 1.09 11.89
C GLY A 190 -26.90 2.29 12.85
N PRO A 191 -27.52 2.09 14.02
CA PRO A 191 -27.85 3.16 14.96
C PRO A 191 -26.62 3.80 15.61
N TYR A 192 -25.47 3.12 15.56
CA TYR A 192 -24.26 3.54 16.25
C TYR A 192 -23.14 3.92 15.29
N THR A 193 -22.26 4.80 15.75
CA THR A 193 -20.96 5.05 15.17
C THR A 193 -20.02 3.90 15.53
N VAL A 194 -19.10 3.53 14.63
CA VAL A 194 -17.98 2.65 14.96
C VAL A 194 -17.16 3.33 16.06
N ILE A 195 -17.04 2.69 17.21
CA ILE A 195 -16.31 3.24 18.37
C ILE A 195 -14.91 2.67 18.43
N ASP A 196 -13.97 3.49 18.90
CA ASP A 196 -12.64 3.06 19.27
C ASP A 196 -12.71 2.37 20.65
N LYS A 197 -12.43 1.06 20.66
CA LYS A 197 -12.35 0.28 21.91
C LYS A 197 -11.11 0.58 22.75
N GLY A 198 -10.07 1.17 22.16
CA GLY A 198 -8.88 1.64 22.86
C GLY A 198 -9.09 2.99 23.57
N GLY A 199 -10.15 3.70 23.21
CA GLY A 199 -10.50 5.01 23.74
C GLY A 199 -11.42 4.96 24.96
N ASN A 200 -11.94 6.13 25.35
CA ASN A 200 -12.85 6.30 26.48
C ASN A 200 -14.32 5.90 26.20
N GLY A 201 -14.60 5.35 25.01
CA GLY A 201 -15.93 4.94 24.58
C GLY A 201 -16.86 6.07 24.13
N THR A 202 -16.41 7.33 24.14
CA THR A 202 -17.16 8.45 23.57
C THR A 202 -16.88 8.53 22.06
N PRO A 203 -17.92 8.62 21.22
CA PRO A 203 -17.74 8.79 19.77
C PRO A 203 -17.33 10.22 19.47
N GLU A 204 -16.04 10.50 19.55
CA GLU A 204 -15.48 11.78 19.10
C GLU A 204 -15.27 11.77 17.58
N PRO A 205 -15.46 12.93 16.90
CA PRO A 205 -15.15 13.03 15.48
C PRO A 205 -13.68 12.74 15.24
N MET A 206 -13.40 11.88 14.26
CA MET A 206 -12.06 11.63 13.79
C MET A 206 -11.60 12.74 12.84
N THR A 207 -10.30 12.92 12.74
CA THR A 207 -9.64 13.76 11.74
C THR A 207 -8.49 13.00 11.11
N GLY A 208 -8.07 13.39 9.93
CA GLY A 208 -6.93 12.81 9.25
C GLY A 208 -7.26 12.31 7.85
N VAL A 209 -6.21 12.03 7.11
CA VAL A 209 -6.27 11.53 5.73
C VAL A 209 -5.72 10.13 5.69
N ARG A 210 -6.44 9.18 5.10
CA ARG A 210 -5.96 7.82 4.90
C ARG A 210 -4.82 7.79 3.89
N LEU A 211 -3.68 7.25 4.28
CA LEU A 211 -2.49 7.14 3.44
C LEU A 211 -2.44 5.80 2.71
N SER A 212 -2.59 4.71 3.45
CA SER A 212 -2.60 3.35 2.92
C SER A 212 -3.44 2.46 3.82
N GLY A 213 -3.76 1.26 3.33
CA GLY A 213 -4.46 0.24 4.10
C GLY A 213 -4.09 -1.16 3.63
N VAL A 214 -4.22 -2.13 4.51
CA VAL A 214 -3.99 -3.54 4.25
C VAL A 214 -5.06 -4.37 4.97
N PHE A 215 -5.62 -5.35 4.26
CA PHE A 215 -6.56 -6.30 4.85
C PHE A 215 -5.81 -7.42 5.57
N SER A 216 -6.39 -7.94 6.65
CA SER A 216 -5.95 -9.22 7.20
C SER A 216 -6.19 -10.35 6.18
N PRO A 217 -5.39 -11.44 6.22
CA PRO A 217 -5.53 -12.53 5.27
C PRO A 217 -6.91 -13.20 5.28
N ASP A 218 -7.59 -13.19 6.42
CA ASP A 218 -8.96 -13.72 6.59
C ASP A 218 -10.06 -12.71 6.21
N GLY A 219 -9.68 -11.47 5.86
CA GLY A 219 -10.59 -10.40 5.51
C GLY A 219 -11.46 -9.86 6.66
N GLN A 220 -11.14 -10.21 7.91
CA GLN A 220 -11.91 -9.73 9.07
C GLN A 220 -11.51 -8.32 9.51
N TRP A 221 -10.31 -7.87 9.12
CA TRP A 221 -9.79 -6.57 9.52
C TRP A 221 -9.29 -5.77 8.33
N LEU A 222 -9.52 -4.46 8.41
CA LEU A 222 -8.83 -3.46 7.60
C LEU A 222 -7.96 -2.61 8.52
N TYR A 223 -6.65 -2.67 8.31
CA TYR A 223 -5.68 -1.79 8.96
C TYR A 223 -5.38 -0.63 8.04
N SER A 224 -5.68 0.58 8.46
CA SER A 224 -5.40 1.80 7.68
C SER A 224 -4.57 2.78 8.48
N VAL A 225 -3.56 3.38 7.87
CA VAL A 225 -2.82 4.46 8.51
C VAL A 225 -3.37 5.81 8.07
N TYR A 226 -3.64 6.66 9.05
CA TYR A 226 -4.12 8.02 8.88
C TYR A 226 -3.11 9.03 9.38
N ALA A 227 -2.88 10.10 8.62
CA ALA A 227 -2.11 11.26 9.07
C ALA A 227 -3.04 12.41 9.42
N ARG A 228 -2.77 13.03 10.57
CA ARG A 228 -3.45 14.25 11.04
C ARG A 228 -2.51 15.44 10.86
N GLN A 229 -3.01 16.51 10.29
CA GLN A 229 -2.20 17.73 10.18
C GLN A 229 -1.83 18.26 11.56
N GLY A 230 -0.54 18.25 11.89
CA GLY A 230 -0.01 18.80 13.16
C GLY A 230 -0.15 17.91 14.39
N SER A 231 -0.85 16.78 14.33
CA SER A 231 -1.10 15.91 15.50
C SER A 231 -0.68 14.45 15.34
N GLY A 232 0.21 14.16 14.38
CA GLY A 232 0.77 12.83 14.19
C GLY A 232 -0.07 11.91 13.31
N ALA A 233 0.22 10.62 13.38
CA ALA A 233 -0.46 9.58 12.61
C ALA A 233 -0.96 8.48 13.56
N PHE A 234 -1.90 7.67 13.09
CA PHE A 234 -2.42 6.52 13.83
C PHE A 234 -2.81 5.39 12.87
N VAL A 235 -2.77 4.18 13.38
CA VAL A 235 -3.35 3.02 12.69
C VAL A 235 -4.78 2.84 13.18
N HIS A 236 -5.72 2.86 12.24
CA HIS A 236 -7.12 2.52 12.47
C HIS A 236 -7.30 1.04 12.10
N ALA A 237 -7.43 0.19 13.10
CA ALA A 237 -7.71 -1.23 12.95
C ALA A 237 -9.23 -1.43 13.03
N LEU A 238 -9.86 -1.49 11.86
CA LEU A 238 -11.31 -1.64 11.72
C LEU A 238 -11.69 -3.11 11.61
N ASN A 239 -12.52 -3.61 12.52
CA ASN A 239 -13.09 -4.95 12.39
C ASN A 239 -14.30 -4.92 11.44
N LEU A 240 -14.25 -5.76 10.39
CA LEU A 240 -15.29 -5.80 9.36
C LEU A 240 -16.43 -6.78 9.69
N THR A 241 -16.25 -7.64 10.67
CA THR A 241 -17.29 -8.60 11.10
C THR A 241 -18.11 -8.07 12.28
N MET A 242 -17.54 -7.17 13.08
CA MET A 242 -18.20 -6.50 14.20
C MET A 242 -17.89 -5.00 14.14
N PRO A 243 -18.88 -4.12 14.36
CA PRO A 243 -18.74 -2.67 14.12
C PRO A 243 -17.94 -1.95 15.22
N PHE A 244 -16.65 -2.25 15.35
CA PHE A 244 -15.74 -1.55 16.24
C PHE A 244 -14.34 -1.40 15.61
N ALA A 245 -13.53 -0.54 16.19
CA ALA A 245 -12.15 -0.31 15.77
C ALA A 245 -11.23 -0.15 16.98
N PHE A 246 -9.91 -0.13 16.72
CA PHE A 246 -8.88 0.37 17.61
C PHE A 246 -8.08 1.44 16.89
N CYS A 247 -7.82 2.56 17.56
CA CYS A 247 -6.94 3.60 17.07
C CYS A 247 -5.62 3.55 17.85
N LEU A 248 -4.53 3.26 17.15
CA LEU A 248 -3.20 3.09 17.72
C LEU A 248 -2.34 4.27 17.29
N ASP A 249 -2.10 5.22 18.19
CA ASP A 249 -1.29 6.41 17.89
C ASP A 249 0.17 6.01 17.61
N LEU A 250 0.67 6.46 16.46
CA LEU A 250 2.05 6.24 16.04
C LEU A 250 2.98 7.33 16.59
N PRO A 251 4.27 7.06 16.73
CA PRO A 251 5.23 8.05 17.17
C PRO A 251 5.18 9.32 16.33
N ASN A 252 5.17 10.47 16.99
CA ASN A 252 5.18 11.77 16.36
C ASN A 252 6.51 12.46 16.64
N SER A 253 7.56 12.13 15.89
CA SER A 253 8.88 12.73 15.98
C SER A 253 9.29 13.22 14.60
N GLY A 254 9.25 14.52 14.35
CA GLY A 254 9.60 15.09 13.05
C GLY A 254 8.77 16.30 12.70
N SER A 255 8.87 16.76 11.46
CA SER A 255 8.02 17.82 10.93
C SER A 255 6.59 17.28 10.66
N PRO A 256 5.57 18.14 10.63
CA PRO A 256 4.23 17.73 10.25
C PRO A 256 4.17 17.05 8.86
N ALA A 257 5.04 17.42 7.93
CA ALA A 257 5.14 16.80 6.61
C ALA A 257 5.64 15.35 6.69
N ASP A 258 6.50 15.02 7.63
CA ASP A 258 7.03 13.65 7.78
C ASP A 258 5.93 12.67 8.23
N GLY A 259 4.87 13.15 8.88
CA GLY A 259 3.71 12.33 9.26
C GLY A 259 2.97 11.70 8.07
N PHE A 260 3.15 12.22 6.87
CA PHE A 260 2.54 11.68 5.64
C PHE A 260 3.34 10.54 4.98
N HIS A 261 4.46 10.11 5.55
CA HIS A 261 5.29 9.04 5.00
C HIS A 261 5.11 7.68 5.70
N TRP A 262 4.07 7.52 6.49
CA TRP A 262 3.73 6.24 7.08
C TRP A 262 3.15 5.26 6.06
N SER A 263 3.61 4.02 6.12
CA SER A 263 3.11 2.90 5.31
C SER A 263 2.99 1.66 6.16
N LEU A 264 2.12 0.74 5.75
CA LEU A 264 1.84 -0.49 6.45
C LEU A 264 2.36 -1.71 5.68
N ALA A 265 2.86 -2.70 6.41
CA ALA A 265 3.16 -4.02 5.89
C ALA A 265 2.73 -5.07 6.92
N LEU A 266 1.95 -6.06 6.47
CA LEU A 266 1.41 -7.14 7.29
C LEU A 266 2.09 -8.46 6.92
N THR A 267 2.45 -9.26 7.91
CA THR A 267 2.97 -10.62 7.66
C THR A 267 1.92 -11.51 7.01
N ALA A 268 2.36 -12.48 6.22
CA ALA A 268 1.47 -13.38 5.49
C ALA A 268 0.56 -14.21 6.41
N ASP A 269 0.98 -14.47 7.64
CA ASP A 269 0.17 -15.15 8.67
C ASP A 269 -0.78 -14.19 9.44
N GLY A 270 -0.75 -12.90 9.13
CA GLY A 270 -1.61 -11.88 9.73
C GLY A 270 -1.29 -11.52 11.18
N LYS A 271 -0.16 -11.99 11.75
CA LYS A 271 0.10 -11.81 13.19
C LYS A 271 0.84 -10.54 13.55
N HIS A 272 1.66 -10.00 12.62
CA HIS A 272 2.48 -8.83 12.86
C HIS A 272 2.21 -7.78 11.80
N LEU A 273 1.80 -6.60 12.25
CA LEU A 273 1.66 -5.42 11.41
C LEU A 273 2.81 -4.47 11.71
N TYR A 274 3.50 -4.02 10.68
CA TYR A 274 4.54 -3.01 10.78
C TYR A 274 4.04 -1.71 10.18
N ALA A 275 4.08 -0.64 10.96
CA ALA A 275 3.95 0.73 10.49
C ALA A 275 5.36 1.32 10.38
N ALA A 276 5.76 1.72 9.19
CA ALA A 276 7.09 2.23 8.90
C ALA A 276 7.01 3.63 8.31
N ASN A 277 7.91 4.51 8.77
CA ASN A 277 8.11 5.85 8.25
C ASN A 277 9.61 6.09 8.08
N GLY A 278 10.10 5.92 6.86
CA GLY A 278 11.52 6.06 6.58
C GLY A 278 11.99 7.52 6.59
N ALA A 279 11.10 8.51 6.42
CA ALA A 279 11.46 9.92 6.56
C ALA A 279 11.80 10.28 8.01
N MET A 280 11.05 9.73 8.96
CA MET A 280 11.29 9.86 10.39
C MET A 280 12.29 8.83 10.91
N GLY A 281 12.65 7.83 10.11
CA GLY A 281 13.46 6.69 10.55
C GLY A 281 12.77 5.86 11.64
N SER A 282 11.44 5.79 11.66
CA SER A 282 10.66 5.14 12.71
C SER A 282 9.96 3.88 12.19
N VAL A 283 10.02 2.80 12.97
CA VAL A 283 9.28 1.57 12.74
C VAL A 283 8.56 1.15 14.00
N THR A 284 7.30 0.84 13.88
CA THR A 284 6.43 0.37 14.95
C THR A 284 5.87 -1.00 14.59
N GLN A 285 6.01 -1.97 15.49
CA GLN A 285 5.38 -3.28 15.39
C GLN A 285 4.11 -3.29 16.23
N ILE A 286 3.06 -3.80 15.63
CA ILE A 286 1.73 -3.98 16.22
C ILE A 286 1.40 -5.47 16.16
N ASP A 287 1.05 -6.05 17.30
CA ASP A 287 0.72 -7.47 17.47
C ASP A 287 -0.68 -7.64 18.08
N ASN A 288 -1.02 -8.87 18.46
CA ASN A 288 -2.31 -9.26 19.01
C ASN A 288 -3.49 -9.02 18.06
N LEU A 289 -3.23 -9.13 16.77
CA LEU A 289 -4.20 -8.86 15.71
C LEU A 289 -5.33 -9.90 15.70
N ASP A 290 -5.03 -11.15 16.05
CA ASP A 290 -5.94 -12.28 16.13
C ASP A 290 -6.77 -12.29 17.44
N GLY A 291 -6.29 -11.60 18.47
CA GLY A 291 -6.91 -11.53 19.80
C GLY A 291 -7.95 -10.43 19.99
N TYR A 292 -8.38 -9.74 18.92
CA TYR A 292 -9.29 -8.59 19.00
C TYR A 292 -8.82 -7.47 19.93
N ASN A 293 -7.51 -7.33 20.10
CA ASN A 293 -6.90 -6.28 20.90
C ASN A 293 -5.52 -5.89 20.33
N PRO A 294 -5.47 -5.37 19.10
CA PRO A 294 -4.22 -4.95 18.50
C PRO A 294 -3.50 -3.93 19.39
N SER A 295 -2.20 -4.09 19.55
CA SER A 295 -1.40 -3.25 20.43
C SER A 295 0.00 -3.02 19.91
N ILE A 296 0.53 -1.83 20.14
CA ILE A 296 1.93 -1.52 19.85
C ILE A 296 2.82 -2.27 20.86
N VAL A 297 3.66 -3.17 20.36
CA VAL A 297 4.58 -3.96 21.20
C VAL A 297 6.00 -3.41 21.17
N ARG A 298 6.40 -2.80 20.07
CA ARG A 298 7.73 -2.19 19.92
C ARG A 298 7.68 -0.99 18.99
N THR A 299 8.49 0.02 19.32
CA THR A 299 8.82 1.11 18.42
C THR A 299 10.32 1.34 18.46
N LYS A 300 10.93 1.56 17.29
CA LYS A 300 12.36 1.83 17.19
C LYS A 300 12.66 2.91 16.15
N GLN A 301 13.63 3.77 16.51
CA GLN A 301 14.29 4.64 15.55
C GLN A 301 15.36 3.81 14.84
N VAL A 302 15.18 3.60 13.55
CA VAL A 302 16.06 2.72 12.76
C VAL A 302 17.30 3.43 12.22
N GLY A 303 17.37 4.76 12.38
CA GLY A 303 18.40 5.59 11.75
C GLY A 303 18.29 5.55 10.21
N VAL A 304 18.57 6.65 9.56
CA VAL A 304 18.71 6.66 8.10
C VAL A 304 20.18 6.44 7.78
N PRO A 305 20.61 5.29 7.22
CA PRO A 305 21.99 5.07 6.84
C PRO A 305 22.43 6.16 5.86
N GLY A 306 23.49 6.92 6.22
CA GLY A 306 24.04 7.98 5.38
C GLY A 306 23.44 9.38 5.58
N ALA A 307 22.48 9.59 6.47
CA ALA A 307 22.06 10.91 6.88
C ALA A 307 23.18 11.56 7.71
N THR A 308 23.97 12.43 7.10
CA THR A 308 24.79 13.38 7.84
C THR A 308 23.84 14.37 8.53
N ALA A 309 24.12 14.73 9.79
CA ALA A 309 23.32 15.61 10.64
C ALA A 309 23.04 17.03 10.09
N ASN A 310 23.37 17.29 8.83
CA ASN A 310 23.21 18.55 8.09
C ASN A 310 22.46 18.39 6.76
N ALA A 311 21.60 17.39 6.61
CA ALA A 311 20.66 17.42 5.49
C ALA A 311 19.76 18.64 5.71
N LEU A 312 20.06 19.72 5.02
CA LEU A 312 19.17 20.85 4.83
C LEU A 312 17.81 20.28 4.46
N VAL A 313 16.81 20.62 5.28
CA VAL A 313 15.40 20.33 5.02
C VAL A 313 15.10 20.97 3.65
N GLN A 314 15.22 20.18 2.59
CA GLN A 314 14.56 20.52 1.35
C GLN A 314 13.08 20.41 1.69
N ASN A 315 12.34 21.51 1.48
CA ASN A 315 10.89 21.49 1.45
C ASN A 315 10.49 20.42 0.43
N VAL A 316 10.20 19.23 0.91
CA VAL A 316 9.52 18.22 0.14
C VAL A 316 8.10 18.74 0.06
N GLU A 317 7.72 19.30 -1.08
CA GLU A 317 6.31 19.50 -1.41
C GLU A 317 5.61 18.19 -1.09
N ALA A 318 4.46 18.29 -0.42
CA ALA A 318 3.72 17.12 0.04
C ALA A 318 3.66 16.11 -1.11
N LYS A 319 4.37 14.99 -0.96
CA LYS A 319 4.36 13.89 -1.93
C LYS A 319 2.90 13.56 -2.17
N GLU A 320 2.41 13.70 -3.39
CA GLU A 320 1.13 13.09 -3.73
C GLU A 320 1.26 11.64 -3.35
N LEU A 321 0.43 11.22 -2.36
CA LEU A 321 0.62 9.94 -1.68
C LEU A 321 0.24 8.83 -2.65
N GLY A 322 1.26 8.23 -3.23
CA GLY A 322 1.18 7.06 -4.08
C GLY A 322 0.84 5.79 -3.29
N ALA A 323 0.89 4.67 -3.97
CA ALA A 323 0.70 3.35 -3.39
C ALA A 323 1.71 3.05 -2.27
N ASN A 324 1.49 1.92 -1.58
CA ASN A 324 2.23 1.46 -0.41
C ASN A 324 3.76 1.68 -0.48
N GLY A 325 4.32 2.25 0.58
CA GLY A 325 5.75 2.53 0.73
C GLY A 325 6.48 1.53 1.65
N ALA A 326 5.87 0.39 1.98
CA ALA A 326 6.48 -0.65 2.81
C ALA A 326 6.05 -2.05 2.34
N VAL A 327 6.98 -3.00 2.34
CA VAL A 327 6.73 -4.41 2.00
C VAL A 327 7.54 -5.34 2.90
N LEU A 328 7.06 -6.57 3.10
CA LEU A 328 7.73 -7.61 3.86
C LEU A 328 8.20 -8.74 2.95
N SER A 329 9.31 -9.38 3.33
CA SER A 329 9.67 -10.68 2.78
C SER A 329 8.61 -11.73 3.14
N HIS A 330 8.53 -12.79 2.34
CA HIS A 330 7.53 -13.86 2.55
C HIS A 330 7.60 -14.50 3.95
N ASP A 331 8.81 -14.64 4.49
CA ASP A 331 9.06 -15.16 5.84
C ASP A 331 8.88 -14.10 6.95
N GLY A 332 8.53 -12.86 6.59
CA GLY A 332 8.37 -11.75 7.51
C GLY A 332 9.67 -11.24 8.17
N ALA A 333 10.84 -11.80 7.81
CA ALA A 333 12.11 -11.48 8.47
C ALA A 333 12.74 -10.14 8.02
N THR A 334 12.33 -9.65 6.87
CA THR A 334 12.85 -8.40 6.29
C THR A 334 11.70 -7.47 5.92
N LEU A 335 11.74 -6.25 6.46
CA LEU A 335 10.88 -5.14 6.07
C LEU A 335 11.68 -4.21 5.17
N VAL A 336 11.13 -3.85 4.02
CA VAL A 336 11.68 -2.81 3.14
C VAL A 336 10.74 -1.62 3.15
N THR A 337 11.25 -0.43 3.40
CA THR A 337 10.46 0.80 3.42
C THR A 337 11.13 1.94 2.66
N THR A 338 10.31 2.86 2.16
CA THR A 338 10.82 4.09 1.53
C THR A 338 11.39 5.03 2.59
N GLY A 339 12.58 5.60 2.31
CA GLY A 339 13.15 6.72 3.07
C GLY A 339 12.70 8.08 2.53
N THR A 340 13.31 9.17 3.00
CA THR A 340 13.26 10.48 2.33
C THR A 340 13.81 10.39 0.92
N THR A 341 14.86 9.61 0.76
CA THR A 341 15.38 9.13 -0.52
C THR A 341 15.71 7.65 -0.38
N GLY A 342 15.47 6.89 -1.46
CA GLY A 342 15.79 5.47 -1.54
C GLY A 342 14.96 4.56 -0.66
N LEU A 343 15.54 3.40 -0.38
CA LEU A 343 14.94 2.30 0.35
C LEU A 343 15.80 1.90 1.53
N ILE A 344 15.16 1.43 2.60
CA ILE A 344 15.81 0.93 3.81
C ILE A 344 15.38 -0.51 4.03
N TRP A 345 16.34 -1.42 4.15
CA TRP A 345 16.15 -2.82 4.56
C TRP A 345 16.28 -2.93 6.08
N ILE A 346 15.27 -3.47 6.71
CA ILE A 346 15.13 -3.54 8.16
C ILE A 346 14.96 -4.99 8.59
N ASP A 347 15.73 -5.42 9.57
CA ASP A 347 15.56 -6.70 10.25
C ASP A 347 14.34 -6.61 11.18
N THR A 348 13.33 -7.43 10.98
CA THR A 348 12.10 -7.37 11.78
C THR A 348 12.26 -7.89 13.19
N ALA A 349 13.18 -8.84 13.43
CA ALA A 349 13.44 -9.36 14.78
C ALA A 349 14.06 -8.32 15.70
N THR A 350 14.92 -7.45 15.15
CA THR A 350 15.65 -6.42 15.92
C THR A 350 15.14 -5.01 15.66
N LEU A 351 14.32 -4.79 14.64
CA LEU A 351 13.92 -3.49 14.09
C LEU A 351 15.15 -2.60 13.80
N SER A 352 16.20 -3.17 13.21
CA SER A 352 17.43 -2.45 12.89
C SER A 352 17.64 -2.38 11.38
N ALA A 353 18.07 -1.21 10.88
CA ALA A 353 18.45 -1.07 9.48
C ALA A 353 19.69 -1.94 9.18
N ARG A 354 19.61 -2.75 8.12
CA ARG A 354 20.70 -3.59 7.60
C ARG A 354 21.44 -2.88 6.47
N SER A 355 20.69 -2.25 5.56
CA SER A 355 21.26 -1.60 4.38
C SER A 355 20.29 -0.56 3.83
N SER A 356 20.79 0.27 2.91
CA SER A 356 19.98 1.18 2.11
C SER A 356 20.39 1.08 0.65
N GLN A 357 19.42 1.28 -0.26
CA GLN A 357 19.59 1.25 -1.70
C GLN A 357 18.88 2.42 -2.36
N LEU A 358 19.17 2.68 -3.63
CA LEU A 358 18.52 3.74 -4.42
C LEU A 358 18.54 5.11 -3.73
N THR A 359 19.62 5.45 -3.03
CA THR A 359 19.75 6.63 -2.16
C THR A 359 19.60 7.98 -2.87
N LYS A 360 19.53 7.98 -4.21
CA LYS A 360 19.27 9.17 -5.04
C LYS A 360 17.85 9.20 -5.62
N TRP A 361 17.01 8.20 -5.30
CA TRP A 361 15.67 8.10 -5.85
C TRP A 361 14.64 8.68 -4.88
N THR A 362 13.67 9.40 -5.42
CA THR A 362 12.39 9.61 -4.76
C THR A 362 11.51 8.41 -5.09
N VAL A 363 11.46 7.44 -4.17
CA VAL A 363 10.65 6.24 -4.38
C VAL A 363 9.19 6.56 -4.13
N TRP A 364 8.35 6.27 -5.11
CA TRP A 364 6.93 6.57 -5.13
C TRP A 364 6.07 5.41 -4.63
N SER A 365 6.44 4.19 -4.99
CA SER A 365 5.67 2.98 -4.69
C SER A 365 6.57 1.76 -4.61
N LEU A 366 6.22 0.80 -3.74
CA LEU A 366 6.89 -0.48 -3.55
C LEU A 366 5.92 -1.63 -3.66
N LEU A 367 6.34 -2.73 -4.29
CA LEU A 367 5.67 -4.02 -4.20
C LEU A 367 6.70 -5.15 -4.08
N ALA A 368 6.33 -6.22 -3.39
CA ALA A 368 7.06 -7.47 -3.37
C ALA A 368 6.50 -8.44 -4.42
N SER A 369 7.36 -9.31 -4.97
CA SER A 369 6.91 -10.45 -5.77
C SER A 369 6.16 -11.46 -4.92
N PRO A 370 5.23 -12.24 -5.50
CA PRO A 370 4.43 -13.22 -4.75
C PRO A 370 5.27 -14.29 -4.04
N ASP A 371 6.42 -14.65 -4.60
CA ASP A 371 7.37 -15.60 -4.02
C ASP A 371 8.28 -14.96 -2.94
N GLY A 372 8.15 -13.64 -2.70
CA GLY A 372 8.95 -12.89 -1.74
C GLY A 372 10.42 -12.76 -2.08
N SER A 373 10.83 -13.06 -3.33
CA SER A 373 12.23 -13.00 -3.74
C SER A 373 12.67 -11.61 -4.22
N ARG A 374 11.73 -10.76 -4.66
CA ARG A 374 11.97 -9.47 -5.29
C ARG A 374 11.22 -8.34 -4.61
N VAL A 375 11.80 -7.16 -4.73
CA VAL A 375 11.15 -5.87 -4.49
C VAL A 375 11.20 -5.08 -5.79
N TYR A 376 10.07 -4.51 -6.18
CA TYR A 376 9.97 -3.56 -7.28
C TYR A 376 9.70 -2.19 -6.70
N ALA A 377 10.54 -1.22 -7.06
CA ALA A 377 10.45 0.16 -6.63
C ALA A 377 10.21 1.06 -7.85
N LEU A 378 9.12 1.82 -7.81
CA LEU A 378 8.78 2.84 -8.81
C LEU A 378 9.19 4.20 -8.28
N ASN A 379 9.90 5.01 -9.08
CA ASN A 379 10.23 6.38 -8.70
C ASN A 379 9.26 7.41 -9.30
N ASP A 380 9.41 8.66 -8.89
CA ASP A 380 8.62 9.81 -9.34
C ASP A 380 8.76 10.12 -10.86
N ALA A 381 9.83 9.66 -11.49
CA ALA A 381 10.05 9.80 -12.93
C ALA A 381 9.54 8.60 -13.76
N GLY A 382 8.88 7.61 -13.16
CA GLY A 382 8.37 6.41 -13.82
C GLY A 382 9.43 5.34 -14.10
N ALA A 383 10.62 5.44 -13.50
CA ALA A 383 11.60 4.36 -13.58
C ALA A 383 11.33 3.30 -12.50
N ILE A 384 11.49 2.03 -12.87
CA ILE A 384 11.31 0.86 -12.01
C ILE A 384 12.68 0.23 -11.75
N ALA A 385 12.97 -0.07 -10.49
CA ALA A 385 14.10 -0.87 -10.07
C ALA A 385 13.63 -2.22 -9.53
N GLU A 386 14.28 -3.29 -9.94
CA GLU A 386 14.17 -4.63 -9.39
C GLU A 386 15.31 -4.89 -8.42
N LEU A 387 15.01 -5.31 -7.20
CA LEU A 387 15.99 -5.61 -6.17
C LEU A 387 15.68 -6.97 -5.53
N SER A 388 16.72 -7.61 -5.01
CA SER A 388 16.57 -8.81 -4.17
C SER A 388 15.93 -8.43 -2.84
N MET A 389 14.87 -9.12 -2.44
CA MET A 389 14.18 -8.86 -1.17
C MET A 389 15.10 -9.08 0.05
N PRO A 390 15.85 -10.20 0.18
CA PRO A 390 16.61 -10.46 1.41
C PRO A 390 17.77 -9.49 1.66
N ASP A 391 18.48 -9.07 0.62
CA ASP A 391 19.77 -8.39 0.75
C ASP A 391 19.85 -7.04 0.01
N GLY A 392 18.82 -6.65 -0.72
CA GLY A 392 18.77 -5.40 -1.47
C GLY A 392 19.70 -5.35 -2.68
N ARG A 393 20.23 -6.48 -3.15
CA ARG A 393 21.08 -6.53 -4.32
C ARG A 393 20.30 -6.05 -5.55
N MET A 394 20.91 -5.12 -6.29
CA MET A 394 20.32 -4.57 -7.50
C MET A 394 20.22 -5.64 -8.60
N GLY A 395 19.07 -5.74 -9.20
CA GLY A 395 18.81 -6.39 -10.46
C GLY A 395 18.83 -5.38 -11.61
N SER A 396 17.70 -5.24 -12.30
CA SER A 396 17.54 -4.30 -13.41
C SER A 396 17.02 -2.93 -12.93
N THR A 397 17.24 -1.91 -13.76
CA THR A 397 16.58 -0.61 -13.66
C THR A 397 16.16 -0.19 -15.05
N PHE A 398 14.89 0.16 -15.24
CA PHE A 398 14.32 0.48 -16.53
C PHE A 398 13.17 1.49 -16.41
N ASN A 399 12.81 2.13 -17.53
CA ASN A 399 11.63 3.00 -17.60
C ASN A 399 10.74 2.52 -18.76
N PRO A 400 9.56 1.98 -18.48
CA PRO A 400 8.65 1.45 -19.51
C PRO A 400 7.93 2.56 -20.29
N ALA A 401 8.18 3.83 -19.98
CA ALA A 401 7.62 5.01 -20.64
C ALA A 401 6.08 4.98 -20.72
N VAL A 402 5.44 4.71 -19.60
CA VAL A 402 3.97 4.58 -19.50
C VAL A 402 3.28 5.94 -19.38
N GLY A 403 3.83 6.83 -18.58
CA GLY A 403 3.29 8.15 -18.25
C GLY A 403 3.81 8.65 -16.89
N SER A 404 3.12 9.62 -16.29
CA SER A 404 3.40 10.02 -14.91
C SER A 404 2.90 8.94 -13.94
N PRO A 405 3.73 8.43 -13.04
CA PRO A 405 3.37 7.30 -12.18
C PRO A 405 2.30 7.71 -11.15
N ILE A 406 1.31 6.84 -10.95
CA ILE A 406 0.38 6.91 -9.83
C ILE A 406 0.79 5.88 -8.76
N GLY A 407 1.19 4.68 -9.16
CA GLY A 407 1.71 3.66 -8.26
C GLY A 407 1.71 2.26 -8.86
N LEU A 408 2.46 1.36 -8.24
CA LEU A 408 2.38 -0.06 -8.54
C LEU A 408 1.15 -0.66 -7.87
N LEU A 409 0.38 -1.45 -8.61
CA LEU A 409 -0.87 -2.06 -8.15
C LEU A 409 -0.66 -3.53 -7.75
N ARG A 410 0.14 -4.25 -8.53
CA ARG A 410 0.32 -5.70 -8.38
C ARG A 410 1.63 -6.17 -9.00
N VAL A 411 2.18 -7.23 -8.43
CA VAL A 411 3.17 -8.12 -9.04
C VAL A 411 2.55 -9.51 -9.09
N GLU A 412 2.63 -10.17 -10.21
CA GLU A 412 2.19 -11.56 -10.36
C GLU A 412 3.26 -12.41 -11.06
N ALA A 413 3.17 -13.75 -10.95
CA ALA A 413 4.01 -14.65 -11.72
C ALA A 413 3.67 -14.52 -13.21
N GLY A 414 4.69 -14.46 -14.08
CA GLY A 414 4.58 -14.31 -15.52
C GLY A 414 4.15 -15.54 -16.26
#